data_e607d1c25c7ee13fe81b382ca4fc7c91
#
_entry.id   e607d1c25c7ee13fe81b382ca4fc7c91
#
_cell.length_a   1.000
_cell.length_b   1.000
_cell.length_c   1.000
_cell.angle_alpha   90.00
_cell.angle_beta   90.00
_cell.angle_gamma   90.00
#
_symmetry.space_group_name_H-M   'P 1'
#
loop_
_entity.id
_entity.type
_entity.pdbx_description
1 polymer ?
#
loop_
_entity_poly.entity_id
_entity_poly.type
_entity_poly.pdbx_seq_one_letter_code
_entity_poly.pdbx_strand_id
1 'polypeptide(L)'
;MCCAGTFLNDWSKWLDYQLQKCNPFVSSYLRDGQQVLDEISGLQLPPNAKLGTADANSMYNYIDTDHACTIIEGWLWDMAALLGNDFPVEAIIEAMNIIMRNNVFEWVSLRFLQLLGTAMGTSAAVMWATIYYGYHEEHHLIPTYGRNLLYF
;
A
#
# COMPACT_ATOMS: atom_id res chain seq x y z
N MET A 1 12.92 16.61 2.72
CA MET A 1 12.84 16.50 4.20
C MET A 1 11.78 15.45 4.47
N CYS A 2 12.14 14.42 5.18
CA CYS A 2 11.22 13.39 5.62
C CYS A 2 10.33 13.97 6.73
N CYS A 3 9.14 13.44 6.98
CA CYS A 3 8.29 13.81 8.12
C CYS A 3 8.98 13.61 9.50
N ALA A 4 10.15 12.98 9.51
CA ALA A 4 10.95 12.77 10.70
C ALA A 4 11.27 14.11 11.37
N GLY A 5 10.89 14.24 12.64
CA GLY A 5 11.09 15.47 13.43
C GLY A 5 10.00 16.54 13.28
N THR A 6 8.95 16.29 12.48
CA THR A 6 7.76 17.15 12.44
C THR A 6 6.63 16.57 13.29
N PHE A 7 5.63 17.38 13.62
CA PHE A 7 4.45 16.88 14.36
C PHE A 7 3.67 15.81 13.56
N LEU A 8 3.78 15.81 12.23
CA LEU A 8 3.16 14.80 11.35
C LEU A 8 3.81 13.41 11.50
N ASN A 9 5.01 13.34 12.08
CA ASN A 9 5.71 12.06 12.24
C ASN A 9 4.94 11.07 13.14
N ASP A 10 4.41 11.55 14.25
CA ASP A 10 3.68 10.69 15.17
C ASP A 10 2.31 10.31 14.63
N TRP A 11 1.67 11.22 13.91
CA TRP A 11 0.44 10.92 13.16
C TRP A 11 0.69 9.88 12.05
N SER A 12 1.82 10.00 11.36
CA SER A 12 2.20 9.02 10.34
C SER A 12 2.47 7.63 10.91
N LYS A 13 3.09 7.54 12.09
CA LYS A 13 3.28 6.26 12.80
C LYS A 13 1.95 5.67 13.26
N TRP A 14 1.05 6.52 13.78
CA TRP A 14 -0.28 6.07 14.16
C TRP A 14 -1.06 5.55 12.95
N LEU A 15 -1.02 6.29 11.82
CA LEU A 15 -1.64 5.88 10.57
C LEU A 15 -1.06 4.54 10.09
N ASP A 16 0.26 4.39 10.08
CA ASP A 16 0.93 3.14 9.71
C ASP A 16 0.45 1.96 10.58
N TYR A 17 0.43 2.17 11.90
CA TYR A 17 -0.07 1.16 12.84
C TYR A 17 -1.51 0.73 12.56
N GLN A 18 -2.38 1.67 12.18
CA GLN A 18 -3.76 1.33 11.80
C GLN A 18 -3.82 0.59 10.47
N LEU A 19 -3.10 1.07 9.45
CA LEU A 19 -3.07 0.45 8.13
C LEU A 19 -2.46 -0.96 8.15
N GLN A 20 -1.50 -1.25 9.03
CA GLN A 20 -0.93 -2.59 9.19
C GLN A 20 -1.98 -3.63 9.62
N LYS A 21 -3.04 -3.25 10.30
CA LYS A 21 -4.15 -4.15 10.63
C LYS A 21 -4.92 -4.61 9.39
N CYS A 22 -4.76 -3.90 8.28
CA CYS A 22 -5.36 -4.22 7.00
C CYS A 22 -4.59 -5.29 6.20
N ASN A 23 -3.35 -5.63 6.59
CA ASN A 23 -2.52 -6.63 5.88
C ASN A 23 -3.24 -7.94 5.56
N PRO A 24 -4.01 -8.55 6.48
CA PRO A 24 -4.70 -9.81 6.19
C PRO A 24 -5.78 -9.71 5.11
N PHE A 25 -6.18 -8.50 4.75
CA PHE A 25 -7.23 -8.24 3.77
C PHE A 25 -6.68 -7.81 2.41
N VAL A 26 -5.37 -7.66 2.27
CA VAL A 26 -4.69 -7.43 0.99
C VAL A 26 -4.28 -8.78 0.43
N SER A 27 -4.99 -9.25 -0.59
CA SER A 27 -4.88 -10.64 -1.09
C SER A 27 -3.48 -11.01 -1.60
N SER A 28 -2.71 -10.03 -2.09
CA SER A 28 -1.35 -10.20 -2.59
C SER A 28 -0.26 -9.87 -1.56
N TYR A 29 -0.64 -9.57 -0.31
CA TYR A 29 0.34 -9.26 0.72
C TYR A 29 1.09 -10.51 1.18
N LEU A 30 2.39 -10.49 1.02
CA LEU A 30 3.30 -11.52 1.55
C LEU A 30 4.13 -10.93 2.68
N ARG A 31 4.12 -11.61 3.81
CA ARG A 31 4.85 -11.17 5.01
C ARG A 31 6.36 -11.29 4.82
N ASP A 32 6.81 -12.40 4.25
CA ASP A 32 8.23 -12.72 4.06
C ASP A 32 8.41 -13.81 2.99
N GLY A 33 9.68 -14.04 2.59
CA GLY A 33 10.02 -15.06 1.60
C GLY A 33 9.72 -16.49 2.07
N GLN A 34 9.64 -16.76 3.38
CA GLN A 34 9.30 -18.09 3.88
C GLN A 34 7.85 -18.44 3.58
N GLN A 35 6.95 -17.46 3.70
CA GLN A 35 5.55 -17.66 3.32
C GLN A 35 5.43 -18.05 1.84
N VAL A 36 6.18 -17.40 0.94
CA VAL A 36 6.21 -17.78 -0.48
C VAL A 36 6.65 -19.22 -0.67
N LEU A 37 7.71 -19.65 0.02
CA LEU A 37 8.21 -21.03 -0.06
C LEU A 37 7.19 -22.04 0.46
N ASP A 38 6.50 -21.72 1.55
CA ASP A 38 5.49 -22.58 2.14
C ASP A 38 4.29 -22.75 1.20
N GLU A 39 3.85 -21.65 0.57
CA GLU A 39 2.76 -21.67 -0.39
C GLU A 39 3.12 -22.46 -1.67
N ILE A 40 4.32 -22.23 -2.23
CA ILE A 40 4.78 -22.93 -3.44
C ILE A 40 5.00 -24.42 -3.17
N SER A 41 5.51 -24.80 -2.01
CA SER A 41 5.83 -26.19 -1.68
C SER A 41 4.63 -27.14 -1.69
N GLY A 42 3.42 -26.59 -1.47
CA GLY A 42 2.15 -27.34 -1.50
C GLY A 42 1.54 -27.49 -2.89
N LEU A 43 2.11 -26.84 -3.91
CA LEU A 43 1.49 -26.77 -5.23
C LEU A 43 1.92 -27.92 -6.16
N GLN A 44 0.95 -28.50 -6.83
CA GLN A 44 1.21 -29.38 -7.98
C GLN A 44 1.21 -28.55 -9.26
N LEU A 45 2.39 -28.21 -9.73
CA LEU A 45 2.56 -27.42 -10.94
C LEU A 45 2.51 -28.31 -12.20
N PRO A 46 1.92 -27.83 -13.30
CA PRO A 46 1.96 -28.53 -14.56
C PRO A 46 3.41 -28.64 -15.11
N PRO A 47 3.71 -29.64 -15.95
CA PRO A 47 5.08 -29.88 -16.43
C PRO A 47 5.75 -28.71 -17.15
N ASN A 48 4.93 -27.78 -17.69
CA ASN A 48 5.40 -26.61 -18.43
C ASN A 48 5.31 -25.31 -17.61
N ALA A 49 5.11 -25.38 -16.31
CA ALA A 49 5.06 -24.21 -15.45
C ALA A 49 6.37 -23.42 -15.53
N LYS A 50 6.26 -22.10 -15.55
CA LYS A 50 7.39 -21.18 -15.52
C LYS A 50 7.25 -20.28 -14.32
N LEU A 51 8.35 -20.02 -13.65
CA LEU A 51 8.44 -19.01 -12.60
C LEU A 51 8.80 -17.67 -13.24
N GLY A 52 8.06 -16.63 -12.89
CA GLY A 52 8.36 -15.25 -13.27
C GLY A 52 8.35 -14.36 -12.05
N THR A 53 9.13 -13.30 -12.09
CA THR A 53 9.11 -12.23 -11.08
C THR A 53 8.92 -10.91 -11.79
N ALA A 54 8.23 -9.99 -11.13
CA ALA A 54 8.05 -8.62 -11.59
C ALA A 54 8.30 -7.66 -10.44
N ASP A 55 8.86 -6.50 -10.76
CA ASP A 55 9.11 -5.43 -9.80
C ASP A 55 8.51 -4.12 -10.30
N ALA A 56 7.88 -3.37 -9.42
CA ALA A 56 7.30 -2.07 -9.75
C ALA A 56 8.38 -1.00 -9.81
N ASN A 57 8.69 -0.52 -11.01
CA ASN A 57 9.71 0.52 -11.20
C ASN A 57 9.30 1.84 -10.54
N SER A 58 10.17 2.36 -9.66
CA SER A 58 9.97 3.64 -8.97
C SER A 58 8.60 3.77 -8.30
N MET A 59 8.12 2.70 -7.72
CA MET A 59 6.79 2.52 -7.12
C MET A 59 6.29 3.77 -6.36
N TYR A 60 7.09 4.27 -5.41
CA TYR A 60 6.70 5.41 -4.57
C TYR A 60 6.65 6.76 -5.31
N ASN A 61 7.30 6.87 -6.47
CA ASN A 61 7.40 8.14 -7.18
C ASN A 61 6.24 8.37 -8.16
N TYR A 62 5.60 7.29 -8.62
CA TYR A 62 4.60 7.35 -9.69
C TYR A 62 3.15 7.15 -9.22
N ILE A 63 2.92 6.94 -7.94
CA ILE A 63 1.56 6.87 -7.42
C ILE A 63 0.92 8.26 -7.52
N ASP A 64 -0.20 8.37 -8.21
CA ASP A 64 -1.06 9.55 -8.14
C ASP A 64 -1.66 9.61 -6.74
N THR A 65 -1.29 10.63 -5.97
CA THR A 65 -1.64 10.74 -4.55
C THR A 65 -3.14 10.90 -4.36
N ASP A 66 -3.81 11.68 -5.23
CA ASP A 66 -5.25 11.92 -5.14
C ASP A 66 -6.04 10.66 -5.48
N HIS A 67 -5.64 9.98 -6.55
CA HIS A 67 -6.24 8.73 -6.95
C HIS A 67 -6.06 7.64 -5.88
N ALA A 68 -4.86 7.50 -5.33
CA ALA A 68 -4.58 6.49 -4.31
C ALA A 68 -5.35 6.75 -3.01
N CYS A 69 -5.45 8.01 -2.56
CA CYS A 69 -6.28 8.35 -1.40
C CYS A 69 -7.75 7.98 -1.64
N THR A 70 -8.28 8.25 -2.83
CA THR A 70 -9.67 7.92 -3.18
C THR A 70 -9.91 6.41 -3.20
N ILE A 71 -8.99 5.63 -3.80
CA ILE A 71 -9.07 4.17 -3.84
C ILE A 71 -9.01 3.58 -2.44
N ILE A 72 -8.05 4.00 -1.62
CA ILE A 72 -7.87 3.47 -0.27
C ILE A 72 -9.05 3.86 0.64
N GLU A 73 -9.59 5.06 0.49
CA GLU A 73 -10.80 5.48 1.20
C GLU A 73 -11.97 4.54 0.91
N GLY A 74 -12.28 4.29 -0.38
CA GLY A 74 -13.33 3.35 -0.78
C GLY A 74 -13.08 1.94 -0.23
N TRP A 75 -11.86 1.45 -0.37
CA TRP A 75 -11.46 0.13 0.11
C TRP A 75 -11.58 -0.01 1.64
N LEU A 76 -11.21 1.02 2.42
CA LEU A 76 -11.36 1.02 3.88
C LEU A 76 -12.82 0.95 4.30
N TRP A 77 -13.72 1.63 3.58
CA TRP A 77 -15.15 1.52 3.84
C TRP A 77 -15.71 0.14 3.53
N ASP A 78 -15.28 -0.48 2.44
CA ASP A 78 -15.67 -1.85 2.09
C ASP A 78 -15.18 -2.86 3.13
N MET A 79 -13.98 -2.65 3.69
CA MET A 79 -13.39 -3.51 4.71
C MET A 79 -13.86 -3.20 6.14
N ALA A 80 -14.56 -2.11 6.38
CA ALA A 80 -14.92 -1.63 7.72
C ALA A 80 -15.64 -2.70 8.55
N ALA A 81 -16.57 -3.45 7.95
CA ALA A 81 -17.30 -4.51 8.63
C ALA A 81 -16.42 -5.68 9.07
N LEU A 82 -15.33 -5.96 8.35
CA LEU A 82 -14.36 -7.02 8.63
C LEU A 82 -13.32 -6.59 9.66
N LEU A 83 -12.98 -5.30 9.69
CA LEU A 83 -12.01 -4.71 10.61
C LEU A 83 -12.56 -4.52 12.03
N GLY A 84 -13.90 -4.57 12.17
CA GLY A 84 -14.58 -4.46 13.46
C GLY A 84 -15.08 -3.05 13.79
N ASN A 85 -16.08 -2.96 14.66
CA ASN A 85 -16.78 -1.70 14.98
C ASN A 85 -15.89 -0.63 15.63
N ASP A 86 -14.78 -1.03 16.25
CA ASP A 86 -13.85 -0.11 16.92
C ASP A 86 -12.73 0.40 15.99
N PHE A 87 -12.73 -0.02 14.72
CA PHE A 87 -11.74 0.43 13.75
C PHE A 87 -12.09 1.84 13.25
N PRO A 88 -11.22 2.83 13.50
CA PRO A 88 -11.56 4.25 13.31
C PRO A 88 -11.39 4.68 11.85
N VAL A 89 -12.22 4.16 10.92
CA VAL A 89 -12.10 4.39 9.47
C VAL A 89 -12.05 5.87 9.14
N GLU A 90 -12.98 6.67 9.67
CA GLU A 90 -13.05 8.12 9.40
C GLU A 90 -11.76 8.84 9.80
N ALA A 91 -11.26 8.57 11.00
CA ALA A 91 -10.02 9.18 11.49
C ALA A 91 -8.80 8.75 10.67
N ILE A 92 -8.77 7.51 10.18
CA ILE A 92 -7.71 7.01 9.30
C ILE A 92 -7.74 7.74 7.96
N ILE A 93 -8.91 7.90 7.37
CA ILE A 93 -9.09 8.62 6.09
C ILE A 93 -8.65 10.08 6.24
N GLU A 94 -9.07 10.75 7.32
CA GLU A 94 -8.66 12.14 7.57
C GLU A 94 -7.15 12.26 7.77
N ALA A 95 -6.56 11.42 8.61
CA ALA A 95 -5.12 11.39 8.83
C ALA A 95 -4.34 11.09 7.54
N MET A 96 -4.81 10.14 6.73
CA MET A 96 -4.23 9.80 5.44
C MET A 96 -4.24 11.01 4.50
N ASN A 97 -5.37 11.68 4.35
CA ASN A 97 -5.49 12.87 3.50
C ASN A 97 -4.57 14.00 3.95
N ILE A 98 -4.47 14.24 5.26
CA ILE A 98 -3.56 15.26 5.80
C ILE A 98 -2.10 14.89 5.51
N ILE A 99 -1.70 13.65 5.78
CA ILE A 99 -0.29 13.23 5.69
C ILE A 99 0.14 13.12 4.23
N MET A 100 -0.64 12.44 3.38
CA MET A 100 -0.22 12.12 2.02
C MET A 100 -0.28 13.32 1.08
N ARG A 101 -1.20 14.24 1.29
CA ARG A 101 -1.37 15.44 0.45
C ARG A 101 -0.50 16.63 0.87
N ASN A 102 0.18 16.54 2.01
CA ASN A 102 1.01 17.64 2.54
C ASN A 102 2.49 17.25 2.67
N ASN A 103 2.98 16.38 1.79
CA ASN A 103 4.40 16.06 1.72
C ASN A 103 5.18 17.23 1.13
N VAL A 104 5.94 17.92 1.98
CA VAL A 104 6.80 19.03 1.59
C VAL A 104 8.26 18.61 1.66
N PHE A 105 9.01 18.85 0.60
CA PHE A 105 10.45 18.66 0.59
C PHE A 105 11.19 19.98 0.36
N GLU A 106 12.42 20.06 0.84
CA GLU A 106 13.27 21.22 0.69
C GLU A 106 14.45 20.88 -0.24
N TRP A 107 14.67 21.74 -1.21
CA TRP A 107 15.83 21.67 -2.09
C TRP A 107 16.40 23.07 -2.31
N VAL A 108 17.70 23.23 -2.06
CA VAL A 108 18.42 24.51 -2.20
C VAL A 108 17.68 25.67 -1.50
N SER A 109 17.26 25.46 -0.23
CA SER A 109 16.52 26.44 0.60
C SER A 109 15.11 26.83 0.09
N LEU A 110 14.60 26.16 -0.96
CA LEU A 110 13.24 26.29 -1.44
C LEU A 110 12.40 25.10 -0.97
N ARG A 111 11.14 25.35 -0.69
CA ARG A 111 10.18 24.31 -0.28
C ARG A 111 9.23 24.02 -1.41
N PHE A 112 9.02 22.73 -1.67
CA PHE A 112 8.17 22.21 -2.74
C PHE A 112 7.15 21.26 -2.14
N LEU A 113 5.89 21.39 -2.58
CA LEU A 113 4.86 20.41 -2.31
C LEU A 113 5.00 19.26 -3.30
N GLN A 114 5.03 18.02 -2.80
CA GLN A 114 5.04 16.84 -3.64
C GLN A 114 3.61 16.57 -4.14
N LEU A 115 3.41 16.64 -5.44
CA LEU A 115 2.09 16.42 -6.07
C LEU A 115 1.93 14.98 -6.57
N LEU A 116 3.02 14.26 -6.78
CA LEU A 116 3.02 12.90 -7.28
C LEU A 116 3.89 12.01 -6.39
N GLY A 117 3.41 10.83 -6.10
CA GLY A 117 4.12 9.88 -5.26
C GLY A 117 4.05 10.22 -3.77
N THR A 118 4.80 9.48 -2.97
CA THR A 118 4.91 9.69 -1.54
C THR A 118 6.35 9.78 -1.07
N ALA A 119 6.57 10.49 0.02
CA ALA A 119 7.89 10.64 0.62
C ALA A 119 8.33 9.31 1.26
N MET A 120 9.47 8.77 0.84
CA MET A 120 10.05 7.51 1.36
C MET A 120 10.33 7.53 2.88
N GLY A 121 10.27 8.69 3.52
CA GLY A 121 10.48 8.81 4.96
C GLY A 121 9.19 8.98 5.77
N THR A 122 8.03 8.85 5.15
CA THR A 122 6.73 8.83 5.80
C THR A 122 6.45 7.41 6.29
N SER A 123 6.22 7.20 7.58
CA SER A 123 6.04 5.85 8.14
C SER A 123 4.91 5.08 7.45
N ALA A 124 3.78 5.74 7.22
CA ALA A 124 2.62 5.13 6.58
C ALA A 124 2.78 4.86 5.07
N ALA A 125 3.84 5.35 4.42
CA ALA A 125 4.01 5.26 2.96
C ALA A 125 4.04 3.83 2.45
N VAL A 126 4.66 2.92 3.20
CA VAL A 126 4.78 1.50 2.81
C VAL A 126 3.40 0.86 2.75
N MET A 127 2.64 0.93 3.85
CA MET A 127 1.32 0.31 3.91
C MET A 127 0.30 0.97 2.97
N TRP A 128 0.38 2.28 2.84
CA TRP A 128 -0.44 3.03 1.88
C TRP A 128 -0.20 2.54 0.43
N ALA A 129 1.06 2.40 0.03
CA ALA A 129 1.40 1.87 -1.29
C ALA A 129 1.00 0.39 -1.43
N THR A 130 1.20 -0.43 -0.39
CA THR A 130 0.81 -1.85 -0.39
C THR A 130 -0.69 -2.02 -0.63
N ILE A 131 -1.54 -1.27 0.07
CA ILE A 131 -3.00 -1.34 -0.11
C ILE A 131 -3.38 -0.86 -1.52
N TYR A 132 -2.79 0.25 -2.00
CA TYR A 132 -3.06 0.79 -3.32
C TYR A 132 -2.73 -0.20 -4.44
N TYR A 133 -1.54 -0.79 -4.41
CA TYR A 133 -1.14 -1.77 -5.42
C TYR A 133 -1.89 -3.08 -5.28
N GLY A 134 -2.12 -3.57 -4.06
CA GLY A 134 -2.93 -4.75 -3.81
C GLY A 134 -4.35 -4.62 -4.35
N TYR A 135 -4.96 -3.45 -4.21
CA TYR A 135 -6.25 -3.15 -4.84
C TYR A 135 -6.18 -3.28 -6.37
N HIS A 136 -5.15 -2.70 -7.00
CA HIS A 136 -4.98 -2.79 -8.45
C HIS A 136 -4.67 -4.20 -8.94
N GLU A 137 -3.91 -4.96 -8.17
CA GLU A 137 -3.64 -6.37 -8.47
C GLU A 137 -4.92 -7.18 -8.45
N GLU A 138 -5.72 -7.04 -7.42
CA GLU A 138 -6.98 -7.77 -7.26
C GLU A 138 -8.03 -7.39 -8.31
N HIS A 139 -8.16 -6.11 -8.62
CA HIS A 139 -9.24 -5.62 -9.48
C HIS A 139 -8.87 -5.52 -10.96
N HIS A 140 -7.59 -5.47 -11.30
CA HIS A 140 -7.13 -5.26 -12.68
C HIS A 140 -6.17 -6.35 -13.18
N LEU A 141 -5.12 -6.68 -12.44
CA LEU A 141 -4.11 -7.63 -12.92
C LEU A 141 -4.61 -9.06 -12.87
N ILE A 142 -5.08 -9.51 -11.73
CA ILE A 142 -5.56 -10.89 -11.53
C ILE A 142 -6.75 -11.21 -12.46
N PRO A 143 -7.80 -10.38 -12.60
CA PRO A 143 -8.88 -10.64 -13.54
C PRO A 143 -8.44 -10.71 -15.00
N THR A 144 -7.44 -9.90 -15.36
CA THR A 144 -6.95 -9.82 -16.74
C THR A 144 -6.06 -11.01 -17.12
N TYR A 145 -5.18 -11.42 -16.22
CA TYR A 145 -4.11 -12.39 -16.52
C TYR A 145 -4.22 -13.69 -15.72
N GLY A 146 -5.04 -13.74 -14.67
CA GLY A 146 -5.08 -14.80 -13.66
C GLY A 146 -5.50 -16.19 -14.14
N ARG A 147 -6.08 -16.34 -15.35
CA ARG A 147 -6.50 -17.66 -15.84
C ARG A 147 -5.35 -18.66 -15.99
N ASN A 148 -4.12 -18.18 -16.17
CA ASN A 148 -2.93 -18.99 -16.36
C ASN A 148 -1.77 -18.57 -15.44
N LEU A 149 -2.06 -17.76 -14.44
CA LEU A 149 -1.09 -17.18 -13.53
C LEU A 149 -1.47 -17.54 -12.10
N LEU A 150 -0.56 -18.19 -11.40
CA LEU A 150 -0.60 -18.25 -9.95
C LEU A 150 0.10 -16.99 -9.45
N TYR A 151 -0.62 -16.14 -8.75
CA TYR A 151 -0.13 -14.85 -8.29
C TYR A 151 0.01 -14.88 -6.76
N PHE A 152 1.14 -14.37 -6.27
CA PHE A 152 1.44 -14.21 -4.86
C PHE A 152 1.90 -12.80 -4.56
#